data_b122f0defcb1cf144a0bd02179ee85c7
#
_entry.id   b122f0defcb1cf144a0bd02179ee85c7
#
_cell.length_a   1.000
_cell.length_b   1.000
_cell.length_c   1.000
_cell.angle_alpha   90.00
_cell.angle_beta   90.00
_cell.angle_gamma   90.00
#
_symmetry.space_group_name_H-M   'P 1'
#
loop_
_entity.id
_entity.type
_entity.pdbx_description
1 polymer ?
#
loop_
_entity_poly.entity_id
_entity_poly.type
_entity_poly.pdbx_seq_one_letter_code
_entity_poly.pdbx_strand_id
1 'polypeptide(L)'
;MGDRTRTSRRRARLAAVPAAAWAHAVFVSSSSVPANSDQKLALNVPEEKGPDVHNTKVVFIVPAGFSVSGCDPKPQWTCAVSPASGGRTLVTYTRSTGTDPDGRYSFGVHTPRQGGDFPFNTNQTYSDNSTVRWDGSPDSDTPAPVLKVT
;
A
#
# COMPACT_ATOMS: atom_id res chain seq x y z
N MET A 1 20.18 13.51 -61.98
CA MET A 1 20.16 12.25 -61.19
C MET A 1 20.12 12.62 -59.70
N GLY A 2 18.95 12.62 -59.10
CA GLY A 2 18.75 13.01 -57.72
C GLY A 2 18.71 11.78 -56.83
N ASP A 3 19.66 11.70 -55.94
CA ASP A 3 19.73 10.70 -54.89
C ASP A 3 18.80 11.12 -53.75
N ARG A 4 17.71 10.39 -53.56
CA ARG A 4 16.77 10.60 -52.45
C ARG A 4 17.17 9.73 -51.30
N THR A 5 17.97 10.27 -50.39
CA THR A 5 18.21 9.68 -49.08
C THR A 5 16.92 9.67 -48.25
N ARG A 6 16.27 8.51 -48.15
CA ARG A 6 15.18 8.25 -47.25
C ARG A 6 15.73 8.18 -45.81
N THR A 7 15.61 9.27 -45.09
CA THR A 7 15.85 9.26 -43.64
C THR A 7 14.74 8.50 -42.96
N SER A 8 14.99 7.25 -42.59
CA SER A 8 14.12 6.45 -41.74
C SER A 8 14.12 7.05 -40.34
N ARG A 9 13.09 7.82 -40.02
CA ARG A 9 12.83 8.22 -38.62
C ARG A 9 12.40 7.00 -37.85
N ARG A 10 13.32 6.38 -37.14
CA ARG A 10 12.99 5.40 -36.10
C ARG A 10 12.20 6.15 -35.03
N ARG A 11 10.87 5.92 -34.99
CA ARG A 11 10.05 6.33 -33.87
C ARG A 11 10.51 5.49 -32.70
N ALA A 12 11.17 6.11 -31.73
CA ALA A 12 11.41 5.49 -30.44
C ALA A 12 10.04 5.15 -29.82
N ARG A 13 9.72 3.88 -29.74
CA ARG A 13 8.57 3.42 -28.95
C ARG A 13 8.98 3.62 -27.50
N LEU A 14 8.43 4.65 -26.85
CA LEU A 14 8.42 4.74 -25.41
C LEU A 14 7.69 3.50 -24.90
N ALA A 15 8.42 2.61 -24.23
CA ALA A 15 7.81 1.50 -23.53
C ALA A 15 6.89 2.11 -22.46
N ALA A 16 5.57 1.96 -22.65
CA ALA A 16 4.60 2.34 -21.63
C ALA A 16 4.86 1.46 -20.39
N VAL A 17 5.23 2.09 -19.26
CA VAL A 17 5.26 1.40 -17.96
C VAL A 17 3.85 0.88 -17.72
N PRO A 18 3.65 -0.44 -17.47
CA PRO A 18 2.30 -0.97 -17.24
C PRO A 18 1.66 -0.20 -16.08
N ALA A 19 0.48 0.38 -16.31
CA ALA A 19 -0.29 1.10 -15.29
C ALA A 19 -0.63 0.21 -14.06
N ALA A 20 -0.55 -1.12 -14.21
CA ALA A 20 -0.74 -2.11 -13.17
C ALA A 20 0.23 -1.99 -11.98
N ALA A 21 1.44 -1.40 -12.15
CA ALA A 21 2.41 -1.24 -11.06
C ALA A 21 1.97 -0.23 -9.98
N TRP A 22 1.00 0.64 -10.29
CA TRP A 22 0.49 1.68 -9.39
C TRP A 22 -0.88 1.35 -8.79
N ALA A 23 -1.49 0.24 -9.23
CA ALA A 23 -2.86 -0.15 -8.91
C ALA A 23 -2.96 -1.11 -7.70
N HIS A 24 -1.89 -1.34 -6.95
CA HIS A 24 -1.87 -2.26 -5.82
C HIS A 24 -1.51 -1.54 -4.51
N ALA A 25 -2.03 -2.06 -3.40
CA ALA A 25 -1.54 -1.70 -2.08
C ALA A 25 -0.12 -2.26 -1.93
N VAL A 26 0.85 -1.41 -1.65
CA VAL A 26 2.27 -1.78 -1.60
C VAL A 26 3.01 -1.05 -0.49
N PHE A 27 4.09 -1.67 0.02
CA PHE A 27 5.05 -0.95 0.84
C PHE A 27 5.82 0.06 -0.01
N VAL A 28 5.89 1.31 0.43
CA VAL A 28 6.71 2.38 -0.18
C VAL A 28 7.96 2.66 0.67
N SER A 29 8.01 2.17 1.91
CA SER A 29 9.23 1.95 2.67
C SER A 29 9.89 0.64 2.24
N SER A 30 11.02 0.28 2.86
CA SER A 30 11.65 -1.02 2.56
C SER A 30 10.65 -2.17 2.79
N SER A 31 10.52 -3.06 1.81
CA SER A 31 9.72 -4.28 1.92
C SER A 31 10.51 -5.46 2.51
N SER A 32 11.78 -5.24 2.88
CA SER A 32 12.64 -6.20 3.57
C SER A 32 13.29 -5.53 4.76
N VAL A 33 13.07 -6.04 5.96
CA VAL A 33 13.51 -5.44 7.21
C VAL A 33 14.08 -6.50 8.16
N PRO A 34 14.98 -6.12 9.10
CA PRO A 34 15.53 -7.07 10.08
C PRO A 34 14.48 -7.58 11.06
N ALA A 35 14.67 -8.80 11.54
CA ALA A 35 13.93 -9.36 12.67
C ALA A 35 14.29 -8.67 13.98
N ASN A 36 13.38 -8.72 14.95
CA ASN A 36 13.56 -8.20 16.31
C ASN A 36 14.07 -6.75 16.33
N SER A 37 13.44 -5.88 15.54
CA SER A 37 13.86 -4.48 15.37
C SER A 37 12.66 -3.55 15.23
N ASP A 38 12.90 -2.29 15.61
CA ASP A 38 11.92 -1.21 15.44
C ASP A 38 11.99 -0.68 14.00
N GLN A 39 10.85 -0.64 13.34
CA GLN A 39 10.73 -0.19 11.96
C GLN A 39 9.59 0.79 11.79
N LYS A 40 9.79 1.79 10.95
CA LYS A 40 8.73 2.64 10.41
C LYS A 40 8.29 2.07 9.07
N LEU A 41 7.04 1.64 8.99
CA LEU A 41 6.46 1.13 7.76
C LEU A 41 5.62 2.21 7.10
N ALA A 42 5.73 2.31 5.79
CA ALA A 42 4.88 3.18 4.98
C ALA A 42 4.29 2.36 3.83
N LEU A 43 2.98 2.47 3.66
CA LEU A 43 2.23 1.79 2.61
C LEU A 43 1.48 2.80 1.76
N ASN A 44 1.36 2.51 0.48
CA ASN A 44 0.48 3.22 -0.43
C ASN A 44 -0.75 2.35 -0.72
N VAL A 45 -1.93 2.91 -0.52
CA VAL A 45 -3.22 2.28 -0.88
C VAL A 45 -3.85 3.15 -1.96
N PRO A 46 -3.97 2.65 -3.20
CA PRO A 46 -4.37 3.49 -4.33
C PRO A 46 -5.84 3.86 -4.28
N GLU A 47 -6.18 5.06 -4.75
CA GLU A 47 -7.54 5.47 -5.07
C GLU A 47 -7.79 5.28 -6.55
N GLU A 48 -8.72 4.39 -6.93
CA GLU A 48 -8.94 3.97 -8.31
C GLU A 48 -10.31 4.32 -8.87
N LYS A 49 -11.15 5.03 -8.09
CA LYS A 49 -12.56 5.26 -8.44
C LYS A 49 -12.85 6.64 -9.04
N GLY A 50 -11.83 7.30 -9.55
CA GLY A 50 -12.01 8.62 -10.18
C GLY A 50 -12.03 9.78 -9.19
N PRO A 51 -12.28 11.03 -9.69
CA PRO A 51 -12.00 12.24 -8.92
C PRO A 51 -12.99 12.53 -7.78
N ASP A 52 -14.18 11.92 -7.80
CA ASP A 52 -15.26 12.24 -6.84
C ASP A 52 -15.42 11.15 -5.76
N VAL A 53 -14.67 10.07 -5.82
CA VAL A 53 -14.75 8.95 -4.87
C VAL A 53 -13.40 8.71 -4.23
N HIS A 54 -13.32 8.93 -2.92
CA HIS A 54 -12.08 8.92 -2.17
C HIS A 54 -12.10 7.89 -1.04
N ASN A 55 -10.93 7.47 -0.60
CA ASN A 55 -10.78 6.66 0.60
C ASN A 55 -11.34 7.40 1.82
N THR A 56 -12.16 6.72 2.61
CA THR A 56 -12.65 7.21 3.89
C THR A 56 -12.17 6.38 5.07
N LYS A 57 -11.78 5.15 4.83
CA LYS A 57 -11.27 4.24 5.85
C LYS A 57 -10.27 3.27 5.25
N VAL A 58 -9.14 3.11 5.90
CA VAL A 58 -8.14 2.09 5.55
C VAL A 58 -7.73 1.36 6.83
N VAL A 59 -7.85 0.05 6.81
CA VAL A 59 -7.48 -0.83 7.93
C VAL A 59 -6.34 -1.71 7.50
N PHE A 60 -5.22 -1.60 8.19
CA PHE A 60 -4.09 -2.53 8.06
C PHE A 60 -4.20 -3.60 9.15
N ILE A 61 -4.23 -4.87 8.73
CA ILE A 61 -4.24 -6.00 9.63
C ILE A 61 -2.80 -6.46 9.80
N VAL A 62 -2.20 -6.04 10.91
CA VAL A 62 -0.80 -6.37 11.22
C VAL A 62 -0.73 -7.81 11.72
N PRO A 63 0.12 -8.66 11.13
CA PRO A 63 0.21 -10.07 11.51
C PRO A 63 0.62 -10.28 12.97
N ALA A 64 0.29 -11.43 13.51
CA ALA A 64 0.77 -11.87 14.81
C ALA A 64 2.32 -11.88 14.86
N GLY A 65 2.87 -11.59 16.02
CA GLY A 65 4.32 -11.50 16.22
C GLY A 65 4.88 -10.08 16.11
N PHE A 66 4.17 -9.18 15.44
CA PHE A 66 4.48 -7.75 15.45
C PHE A 66 3.84 -7.07 16.66
N SER A 67 4.47 -6.03 17.16
CA SER A 67 3.81 -5.04 18.01
C SER A 67 3.79 -3.70 17.29
N VAL A 68 2.70 -2.94 17.46
CA VAL A 68 2.54 -1.61 16.86
C VAL A 68 2.86 -0.56 17.92
N SER A 69 3.83 0.31 17.64
CA SER A 69 4.23 1.36 18.55
C SER A 69 3.39 2.64 18.42
N GLY A 70 2.74 2.85 17.30
CA GLY A 70 1.88 4.01 17.05
C GLY A 70 1.74 4.33 15.56
N CYS A 71 0.76 5.18 15.26
CA CYS A 71 0.53 5.72 13.93
C CYS A 71 1.26 7.05 13.74
N ASP A 72 1.70 7.31 12.51
CA ASP A 72 2.09 8.67 12.15
C ASP A 72 0.85 9.52 11.89
N PRO A 73 0.82 10.78 12.34
CA PRO A 73 -0.26 11.70 12.00
C PRO A 73 -0.38 11.88 10.50
N LYS A 74 -1.62 11.91 10.02
CA LYS A 74 -1.94 12.21 8.63
C LYS A 74 -3.00 13.30 8.61
N PRO A 75 -2.75 14.46 7.95
CA PRO A 75 -3.71 15.57 7.92
C PRO A 75 -5.10 15.12 7.49
N GLN A 76 -6.15 15.55 8.21
CA GLN A 76 -7.56 15.20 8.00
C GLN A 76 -7.94 13.74 8.35
N TRP A 77 -6.99 12.92 8.74
CA TRP A 77 -7.23 11.55 9.16
C TRP A 77 -7.07 11.39 10.68
N THR A 78 -7.83 10.48 11.25
CA THR A 78 -7.60 9.96 12.59
C THR A 78 -7.07 8.54 12.48
N CYS A 79 -6.23 8.13 13.43
CA CYS A 79 -5.70 6.77 13.48
C CYS A 79 -5.92 6.14 14.85
N ALA A 80 -6.37 4.91 14.84
CA ALA A 80 -6.54 4.10 16.05
C ALA A 80 -5.83 2.75 15.88
N VAL A 81 -5.22 2.29 16.97
CA VAL A 81 -4.60 0.97 17.06
C VAL A 81 -5.42 0.13 18.02
N SER A 82 -5.82 -1.07 17.61
CA SER A 82 -6.65 -1.96 18.41
C SER A 82 -6.24 -3.42 18.24
N PRO A 83 -6.39 -4.26 19.28
CA PRO A 83 -6.12 -5.68 19.15
C PRO A 83 -7.19 -6.36 18.29
N ALA A 84 -6.78 -7.44 17.62
CA ALA A 84 -7.65 -8.31 16.86
C ALA A 84 -7.43 -9.77 17.23
N SER A 85 -8.30 -10.65 16.77
CA SER A 85 -8.19 -12.09 17.02
C SER A 85 -6.86 -12.67 16.50
N GLY A 86 -6.37 -13.72 17.16
CA GLY A 86 -5.18 -14.43 16.72
C GLY A 86 -3.86 -13.68 16.92
N GLY A 87 -3.79 -12.76 17.87
CA GLY A 87 -2.58 -11.98 18.15
C GLY A 87 -2.27 -10.89 17.12
N ARG A 88 -3.21 -10.62 16.23
CA ARG A 88 -3.10 -9.54 15.21
C ARG A 88 -3.44 -8.19 15.82
N THR A 89 -3.05 -7.14 15.12
CA THR A 89 -3.33 -5.75 15.51
C THR A 89 -3.93 -5.01 14.33
N LEU A 90 -4.96 -4.20 14.57
CA LEU A 90 -5.53 -3.33 13.54
C LEU A 90 -4.95 -1.93 13.67
N VAL A 91 -4.52 -1.38 12.56
CA VAL A 91 -4.19 0.05 12.41
C VAL A 91 -5.25 0.64 11.49
N THR A 92 -6.11 1.48 12.03
CA THR A 92 -7.30 2.00 11.34
C THR A 92 -7.17 3.50 11.15
N TYR A 93 -7.09 3.93 9.89
CA TYR A 93 -7.18 5.32 9.49
C TYR A 93 -8.58 5.64 8.99
N THR A 94 -9.17 6.71 9.50
CA THR A 94 -10.50 7.19 9.10
C THR A 94 -10.50 8.69 8.85
N ARG A 95 -11.29 9.11 7.87
CA ARG A 95 -11.65 10.53 7.66
C ARG A 95 -13.10 10.64 7.20
N SER A 96 -13.77 11.73 7.57
CA SER A 96 -15.14 12.02 7.13
C SER A 96 -15.17 12.90 5.87
N THR A 97 -14.15 13.74 5.70
CA THR A 97 -14.04 14.71 4.60
C THR A 97 -12.60 14.80 4.13
N GLY A 98 -12.41 15.34 2.96
CA GLY A 98 -11.10 15.60 2.41
C GLY A 98 -10.95 15.07 0.99
N THR A 99 -10.08 15.70 0.25
CA THR A 99 -9.78 15.42 -1.15
C THR A 99 -8.30 15.10 -1.38
N ASP A 100 -7.58 14.79 -0.28
CA ASP A 100 -6.18 14.45 -0.37
C ASP A 100 -6.01 13.15 -1.17
N PRO A 101 -5.39 13.20 -2.37
CA PRO A 101 -5.13 12.03 -3.18
C PRO A 101 -3.97 11.19 -2.65
N ASP A 102 -3.28 11.64 -1.61
CA ASP A 102 -2.15 10.91 -1.01
C ASP A 102 -2.65 9.65 -0.30
N GLY A 103 -2.46 8.52 -0.95
CA GLY A 103 -2.76 7.19 -0.42
C GLY A 103 -1.69 6.64 0.52
N ARG A 104 -0.80 7.46 1.07
CA ARG A 104 0.31 7.03 1.92
C ARG A 104 -0.05 7.04 3.39
N TYR A 105 0.23 5.92 4.07
CA TYR A 105 -0.01 5.70 5.49
C TYR A 105 1.26 5.18 6.14
N SER A 106 1.58 5.66 7.35
CA SER A 106 2.80 5.24 8.05
C SER A 106 2.52 4.93 9.51
N PHE A 107 3.13 3.86 10.01
CA PHE A 107 3.06 3.47 11.42
C PHE A 107 4.32 2.71 11.85
N GLY A 108 4.61 2.75 13.13
CA GLY A 108 5.76 2.07 13.72
C GLY A 108 5.40 0.68 14.19
N VAL A 109 6.31 -0.26 13.98
CA VAL A 109 6.20 -1.64 14.47
C VAL A 109 7.53 -2.11 15.07
N HIS A 110 7.43 -3.09 15.95
CA HIS A 110 8.55 -3.96 16.31
C HIS A 110 8.35 -5.29 15.60
N THR A 111 9.35 -5.74 14.84
CA THR A 111 9.28 -6.95 14.02
C THR A 111 9.40 -8.21 14.85
N PRO A 112 8.86 -9.36 14.38
CA PRO A 112 9.03 -10.64 15.05
C PRO A 112 10.49 -11.06 15.20
N ARG A 113 10.75 -11.94 16.16
CA ARG A 113 12.09 -12.53 16.35
C ARG A 113 12.47 -13.51 15.25
N GLN A 114 11.48 -14.16 14.64
CA GLN A 114 11.69 -15.08 13.52
C GLN A 114 11.40 -14.39 12.20
N GLY A 115 12.29 -14.61 11.22
CA GLY A 115 12.10 -14.15 9.86
C GLY A 115 10.98 -14.89 9.14
N GLY A 116 10.54 -14.33 8.04
CA GLY A 116 9.50 -14.87 7.17
C GLY A 116 8.89 -13.81 6.29
N ASP A 117 7.93 -14.23 5.48
CA ASP A 117 7.13 -13.36 4.64
C ASP A 117 5.77 -13.13 5.30
N PHE A 118 5.46 -11.87 5.57
CA PHE A 118 4.25 -11.50 6.30
C PHE A 118 3.34 -10.65 5.43
N PRO A 119 2.18 -11.19 5.00
CA PRO A 119 1.18 -10.38 4.31
C PRO A 119 0.47 -9.44 5.29
N PHE A 120 0.40 -8.17 4.94
CA PHE A 120 -0.35 -7.15 5.67
C PHE A 120 -1.69 -6.94 4.97
N ASN A 121 -2.66 -7.80 5.27
CA ASN A 121 -3.99 -7.68 4.69
C ASN A 121 -4.54 -6.28 4.96
N THR A 122 -5.08 -5.66 3.92
CA THR A 122 -5.50 -4.26 3.98
C THR A 122 -6.92 -4.13 3.43
N ASN A 123 -7.80 -3.51 4.20
CA ASN A 123 -9.17 -3.23 3.79
C ASN A 123 -9.32 -1.74 3.52
N GLN A 124 -9.85 -1.42 2.37
CA GLN A 124 -10.06 -0.06 1.89
C GLN A 124 -11.56 0.19 1.71
N THR A 125 -12.07 1.28 2.29
CA THR A 125 -13.45 1.72 2.10
C THR A 125 -13.44 3.09 1.45
N TYR A 126 -14.25 3.22 0.40
CA TYR A 126 -14.44 4.47 -0.34
C TYR A 126 -15.66 5.27 0.16
N SER A 127 -15.74 6.54 -0.25
CA SER A 127 -16.85 7.43 0.10
C SER A 127 -18.22 7.00 -0.43
N ASP A 128 -18.25 6.14 -1.43
CA ASP A 128 -19.48 5.50 -1.93
C ASP A 128 -19.86 4.22 -1.16
N ASN A 129 -19.19 3.94 -0.04
CA ASN A 129 -19.32 2.75 0.80
C ASN A 129 -18.86 1.44 0.15
N SER A 130 -18.28 1.47 -1.03
CA SER A 130 -17.64 0.29 -1.60
C SER A 130 -16.35 -0.04 -0.88
N THR A 131 -15.97 -1.31 -0.89
CA THR A 131 -14.76 -1.82 -0.22
C THR A 131 -13.89 -2.59 -1.19
N VAL A 132 -12.57 -2.50 -0.99
CA VAL A 132 -11.58 -3.35 -1.65
C VAL A 132 -10.77 -4.03 -0.56
N ARG A 133 -10.57 -5.33 -0.70
CA ARG A 133 -9.72 -6.12 0.19
C ARG A 133 -8.44 -6.51 -0.54
N TRP A 134 -7.34 -5.96 -0.05
CA TRP A 134 -5.99 -6.31 -0.50
C TRP A 134 -5.48 -7.45 0.40
N ASP A 135 -5.98 -8.65 0.14
CA ASP A 135 -5.72 -9.85 0.96
C ASP A 135 -5.41 -11.10 0.12
N GLY A 136 -5.28 -10.92 -1.19
CA GLY A 136 -5.05 -12.01 -2.12
C GLY A 136 -3.59 -12.45 -2.21
N SER A 137 -3.39 -13.55 -2.94
CA SER A 137 -2.06 -14.03 -3.31
C SER A 137 -1.33 -13.04 -4.23
N PRO A 138 0.00 -13.15 -4.38
CA PRO A 138 0.77 -12.24 -5.24
C PRO A 138 0.29 -12.15 -6.69
N ASP A 139 -0.33 -13.22 -7.21
CA ASP A 139 -0.82 -13.29 -8.59
C ASP A 139 -2.28 -12.83 -8.76
N SER A 140 -2.94 -12.47 -7.67
CA SER A 140 -4.34 -12.02 -7.69
C SER A 140 -4.45 -10.55 -8.13
N ASP A 141 -5.68 -10.13 -8.45
CA ASP A 141 -5.98 -8.74 -8.80
C ASP A 141 -5.84 -7.79 -7.60
N THR A 142 -5.97 -8.33 -6.37
CA THR A 142 -5.90 -7.58 -5.11
C THR A 142 -4.91 -8.22 -4.14
N PRO A 143 -3.62 -8.26 -4.49
CA PRO A 143 -2.63 -8.91 -3.63
C PRO A 143 -2.41 -8.14 -2.33
N ALA A 144 -2.20 -8.87 -1.24
CA ALA A 144 -1.76 -8.27 0.00
C ALA A 144 -0.33 -7.71 -0.13
N PRO A 145 -0.02 -6.54 0.43
CA PRO A 145 1.37 -6.13 0.56
C PRO A 145 2.12 -7.07 1.50
N VAL A 146 3.31 -7.51 1.10
CA VAL A 146 4.11 -8.48 1.86
C VAL A 146 5.37 -7.82 2.38
N LEU A 147 5.61 -7.97 3.68
CA LEU A 147 6.85 -7.57 4.34
C LEU A 147 7.72 -8.80 4.57
N LYS A 148 8.94 -8.75 4.06
CA LYS A 148 9.95 -9.77 4.33
C LYS A 148 10.74 -9.38 5.57
N VAL A 149 10.75 -10.25 6.58
CA VAL A 149 11.55 -10.10 7.79
C VAL A 149 12.73 -11.09 7.73
N THR A 150 13.93 -10.57 7.83
CA THR A 150 15.17 -11.36 7.65
C THR A 150 15.92 -11.55 8.95
#